data_4a9737a0ff2dc24adab224122541a25e
#
_entry.id   4a9737a0ff2dc24adab224122541a25e
#
_cell.length_a   1.000
_cell.length_b   1.000
_cell.length_c   1.000
_cell.angle_alpha   90.00
_cell.angle_beta   90.00
_cell.angle_gamma   90.00
#
_symmetry.space_group_name_H-M   'P 1'
#
loop_
_entity.id
_entity.type
_entity.pdbx_description
1 polymer ?
#
loop_
_entity_poly.entity_id
_entity_poly.type
_entity_poly.pdbx_seq_one_letter_code
_entity_poly.pdbx_strand_id
1 'polypeptide(L)'
;MVVASETSRVGESSPAPAGGGNGRGAEPGASSSGPVAWGEGLPYPEWVQGLLPALHEGFKAVNKYVGVPALKMGMGSYISNPLTGYLMVLRTRGRKSGEMRDAPLGYTIVGEHVYCIAGFGRPTHWFQNVLADPRVEVILPGRSFSGVAEEVVDPVERGAVLPPLLRSMGVIAGMFGMGNPWRDGPEAIAQKCEGMPLVRVRATGLAAGPMDPGGRFWVVPLAASAALAVWWLKRKPKR
;
A
#
# COMPACT_ATOMS: atom_id res chain seq x y z
N MET A 1 54.27 8.31 -22.93
CA MET A 1 54.35 8.85 -24.29
C MET A 1 53.07 9.60 -24.46
N VAL A 2 52.97 10.86 -23.97
CA VAL A 2 53.28 12.12 -24.67
C VAL A 2 52.47 12.16 -25.98
N VAL A 3 51.51 13.07 -26.23
CA VAL A 3 51.49 14.52 -26.43
C VAL A 3 50.01 14.90 -26.64
N ALA A 4 49.44 15.84 -25.95
CA ALA A 4 49.30 17.30 -26.18
C ALA A 4 48.16 17.64 -27.16
N SER A 5 47.19 18.37 -26.66
CA SER A 5 46.82 19.79 -26.77
C SER A 5 46.46 20.27 -28.17
N GLU A 6 45.27 20.88 -28.30
CA GLU A 6 45.19 22.20 -28.94
C GLU A 6 43.86 22.90 -28.62
N THR A 7 44.05 24.10 -28.16
CA THR A 7 43.07 25.18 -27.96
C THR A 7 42.82 25.91 -29.27
N SER A 8 41.57 26.35 -29.52
CA SER A 8 41.35 27.57 -30.31
C SER A 8 40.08 28.30 -29.86
N ARG A 9 40.28 29.55 -29.54
CA ARG A 9 39.34 30.61 -29.19
C ARG A 9 38.75 31.28 -30.43
N VAL A 10 37.74 32.09 -30.14
CA VAL A 10 37.34 33.37 -30.75
C VAL A 10 36.13 33.34 -31.68
N GLY A 11 35.16 34.19 -31.31
CA GLY A 11 34.12 34.71 -32.17
C GLY A 11 32.97 35.35 -31.43
N GLU A 12 33.21 36.51 -30.89
CA GLU A 12 32.28 37.51 -30.37
C GLU A 12 31.47 38.17 -31.49
N SER A 13 30.14 38.29 -31.37
CA SER A 13 29.42 39.46 -31.85
C SER A 13 27.92 39.42 -31.45
N SER A 14 27.54 40.34 -30.59
CA SER A 14 26.19 40.88 -30.41
C SER A 14 25.94 41.97 -31.49
N PRO A 15 24.70 42.29 -31.93
CA PRO A 15 23.77 43.09 -31.15
C PRO A 15 22.28 42.75 -31.32
N ALA A 16 21.46 43.22 -30.37
CA ALA A 16 20.03 43.38 -30.49
C ALA A 16 19.68 44.62 -31.36
N PRO A 17 18.41 44.81 -31.87
CA PRO A 17 17.37 45.33 -30.99
C PRO A 17 15.89 44.94 -31.29
N ALA A 18 15.07 45.10 -30.25
CA ALA A 18 13.68 45.60 -30.21
C ALA A 18 12.66 45.24 -31.28
N GLY A 19 11.56 44.63 -30.80
CA GLY A 19 10.29 44.54 -31.53
C GLY A 19 9.21 44.00 -30.59
N GLY A 20 8.33 44.85 -30.10
CA GLY A 20 7.24 44.55 -29.22
C GLY A 20 6.18 43.62 -29.83
N GLY A 21 5.65 42.73 -29.06
CA GLY A 21 4.53 41.86 -29.37
C GLY A 21 3.86 41.42 -28.11
N ASN A 22 2.82 42.14 -27.70
CA ASN A 22 1.93 41.86 -26.60
C ASN A 22 1.17 40.54 -26.92
N GLY A 23 1.71 39.38 -26.51
CA GLY A 23 1.07 38.10 -26.55
C GLY A 23 0.82 37.69 -25.09
N ARG A 24 -0.41 37.90 -24.61
CA ARG A 24 -0.87 37.30 -23.35
C ARG A 24 -0.78 35.77 -23.50
N GLY A 25 0.33 35.19 -23.08
CA GLY A 25 0.44 33.76 -22.83
C GLY A 25 -0.49 33.42 -21.69
N ALA A 26 -1.52 32.64 -21.97
CA ALA A 26 -2.33 32.00 -20.95
C ALA A 26 -1.38 31.16 -20.07
N GLU A 27 -1.21 31.56 -18.84
CA GLU A 27 -0.60 30.71 -17.83
C GLU A 27 -1.46 29.44 -17.71
N PRO A 28 -0.85 28.24 -17.73
CA PRO A 28 -1.59 27.03 -17.39
C PRO A 28 -2.08 27.19 -15.96
N GLY A 29 -3.40 27.24 -15.81
CA GLY A 29 -4.10 27.52 -14.56
C GLY A 29 -3.46 26.79 -13.38
N ALA A 30 -3.03 27.57 -12.40
CA ALA A 30 -2.71 27.10 -11.06
C ALA A 30 -3.94 26.35 -10.54
N SER A 31 -3.90 25.01 -10.59
CA SER A 31 -4.92 24.18 -9.98
C SER A 31 -4.95 24.56 -8.50
N SER A 32 -6.10 25.02 -8.03
CA SER A 32 -6.38 25.29 -6.63
C SER A 32 -5.97 24.06 -5.80
N SER A 33 -4.83 24.11 -5.14
CA SER A 33 -4.33 23.08 -4.25
C SER A 33 -5.08 23.11 -2.91
N GLY A 34 -6.40 22.91 -2.96
CA GLY A 34 -7.15 22.50 -1.79
C GLY A 34 -6.75 21.06 -1.41
N PRO A 35 -6.95 20.65 -0.16
CA PRO A 35 -6.72 19.25 0.23
C PRO A 35 -7.61 18.35 -0.64
N VAL A 36 -7.00 17.46 -1.42
CA VAL A 36 -7.71 16.48 -2.25
C VAL A 36 -8.60 15.64 -1.33
N ALA A 37 -9.90 15.64 -1.58
CA ALA A 37 -10.84 14.88 -0.78
C ALA A 37 -10.62 13.36 -0.98
N TRP A 38 -10.97 12.56 0.03
CA TRP A 38 -10.90 11.11 -0.03
C TRP A 38 -11.77 10.58 -1.15
N GLY A 39 -11.18 9.82 -2.06
CA GLY A 39 -11.91 9.22 -3.19
C GLY A 39 -12.13 10.14 -4.39
N GLU A 40 -11.72 11.41 -4.33
CA GLU A 40 -11.80 12.34 -5.46
C GLU A 40 -10.90 11.87 -6.62
N GLY A 41 -11.48 11.78 -7.81
CA GLY A 41 -10.77 11.29 -9.01
C GLY A 41 -10.65 9.75 -9.09
N LEU A 42 -11.27 8.99 -8.18
CA LEU A 42 -11.33 7.55 -8.25
C LEU A 42 -12.57 7.09 -9.02
N PRO A 43 -12.50 5.99 -9.79
CA PRO A 43 -13.60 5.49 -10.61
C PRO A 43 -14.68 4.74 -9.80
N TYR A 44 -15.02 5.25 -8.62
CA TYR A 44 -16.08 4.70 -7.81
C TYR A 44 -17.46 5.17 -8.27
N PRO A 45 -18.48 4.29 -8.22
CA PRO A 45 -19.87 4.71 -8.39
C PRO A 45 -20.26 5.81 -7.37
N GLU A 46 -21.13 6.74 -7.75
CA GLU A 46 -21.51 7.89 -6.91
C GLU A 46 -21.99 7.49 -5.51
N TRP A 47 -22.77 6.39 -5.41
CA TRP A 47 -23.24 5.89 -4.11
C TRP A 47 -22.09 5.41 -3.21
N VAL A 48 -20.99 4.90 -3.80
CA VAL A 48 -19.77 4.53 -3.05
C VAL A 48 -19.03 5.78 -2.60
N GLN A 49 -18.92 6.79 -3.48
CA GLN A 49 -18.21 8.05 -3.16
C GLN A 49 -18.84 8.72 -1.92
N GLY A 50 -20.16 8.72 -1.80
CA GLY A 50 -20.86 9.26 -0.64
C GLY A 50 -20.60 8.49 0.66
N LEU A 51 -20.28 7.19 0.57
CA LEU A 51 -20.00 6.33 1.72
C LEU A 51 -18.52 6.28 2.10
N LEU A 52 -17.61 6.69 1.20
CA LEU A 52 -16.16 6.59 1.42
C LEU A 52 -15.70 7.23 2.73
N PRO A 53 -16.15 8.42 3.17
CA PRO A 53 -15.73 8.98 4.44
C PRO A 53 -16.14 8.12 5.65
N ALA A 54 -17.36 7.61 5.66
CA ALA A 54 -17.86 6.75 6.75
C ALA A 54 -17.16 5.39 6.74
N LEU A 55 -16.96 4.79 5.57
CA LEU A 55 -16.18 3.55 5.39
C LEU A 55 -14.73 3.74 5.84
N HIS A 56 -14.12 4.88 5.49
CA HIS A 56 -12.75 5.19 5.90
C HIS A 56 -12.62 5.27 7.42
N GLU A 57 -13.51 5.99 8.11
CA GLU A 57 -13.47 6.10 9.58
C GLU A 57 -13.79 4.76 10.25
N GLY A 58 -14.77 4.02 9.78
CA GLY A 58 -15.08 2.67 10.27
C GLY A 58 -13.90 1.72 10.07
N PHE A 59 -13.30 1.72 8.88
CA PHE A 59 -12.14 0.89 8.55
C PHE A 59 -10.92 1.26 9.41
N LYS A 60 -10.69 2.54 9.65
CA LYS A 60 -9.65 3.05 10.52
C LYS A 60 -9.83 2.58 11.98
N ALA A 61 -11.05 2.61 12.51
CA ALA A 61 -11.35 2.12 13.84
C ALA A 61 -11.13 0.61 13.96
N VAL A 62 -11.70 -0.19 13.05
CA VAL A 62 -11.51 -1.64 13.00
C VAL A 62 -10.03 -2.00 12.87
N ASN A 63 -9.31 -1.32 12.00
CA ASN A 63 -7.89 -1.56 11.80
C ASN A 63 -7.06 -1.24 13.04
N LYS A 64 -7.35 -0.12 13.72
CA LYS A 64 -6.61 0.30 14.91
C LYS A 64 -6.83 -0.65 16.09
N TYR A 65 -8.06 -1.08 16.33
CA TYR A 65 -8.42 -1.81 17.55
C TYR A 65 -8.44 -3.34 17.36
N VAL A 66 -8.60 -3.82 16.14
CA VAL A 66 -8.72 -5.26 15.84
C VAL A 66 -7.66 -5.72 14.86
N GLY A 67 -7.60 -5.14 13.67
CA GLY A 67 -6.77 -5.64 12.57
C GLY A 67 -5.27 -5.62 12.89
N VAL A 68 -4.74 -4.46 13.26
CA VAL A 68 -3.30 -4.32 13.57
C VAL A 68 -2.90 -5.14 14.81
N PRO A 69 -3.62 -5.07 15.96
CA PRO A 69 -3.30 -5.90 17.09
C PRO A 69 -3.35 -7.40 16.77
N ALA A 70 -4.36 -7.87 16.08
CA ALA A 70 -4.51 -9.27 15.71
C ALA A 70 -3.34 -9.75 14.82
N LEU A 71 -2.96 -8.96 13.79
CA LEU A 71 -1.81 -9.28 12.95
C LEU A 71 -0.50 -9.31 13.74
N LYS A 72 -0.31 -8.36 14.66
CA LYS A 72 0.87 -8.32 15.55
C LYS A 72 0.91 -9.47 16.57
N MET A 73 -0.23 -9.99 16.95
CA MET A 73 -0.34 -11.16 17.83
C MET A 73 -0.11 -12.49 17.09
N GLY A 74 0.14 -12.45 15.78
CA GLY A 74 0.38 -13.64 14.98
C GLY A 74 -0.89 -14.29 14.42
N MET A 75 -2.04 -13.65 14.55
CA MET A 75 -3.30 -14.14 13.96
C MET A 75 -3.35 -14.02 12.43
N GLY A 76 -2.32 -13.44 11.81
CA GLY A 76 -2.26 -13.22 10.37
C GLY A 76 -2.57 -14.47 9.55
N SER A 77 -2.04 -15.62 9.95
CA SER A 77 -2.29 -16.90 9.27
C SER A 77 -3.74 -17.39 9.36
N TYR A 78 -4.51 -16.93 10.33
CA TYR A 78 -5.92 -17.31 10.53
C TYR A 78 -6.89 -16.36 9.83
N ILE A 79 -6.56 -15.06 9.83
CA ILE A 79 -7.40 -14.02 9.23
C ILE A 79 -7.06 -13.78 7.74
N SER A 80 -5.85 -14.11 7.32
CA SER A 80 -5.43 -14.02 5.92
C SER A 80 -5.74 -15.33 5.19
N ASN A 81 -6.78 -15.32 4.37
CA ASN A 81 -7.20 -16.45 3.57
C ASN A 81 -7.80 -15.96 2.24
N PRO A 82 -8.00 -16.84 1.24
CA PRO A 82 -8.51 -16.42 -0.08
C PRO A 82 -9.87 -15.74 -0.06
N LEU A 83 -10.68 -15.94 0.99
CA LEU A 83 -12.01 -15.33 1.11
C LEU A 83 -11.92 -13.92 1.70
N THR A 84 -11.19 -13.76 2.80
CA THR A 84 -11.05 -12.48 3.51
C THR A 84 -9.91 -11.62 2.99
N GLY A 85 -9.06 -12.17 2.11
CA GLY A 85 -7.87 -11.53 1.57
C GLY A 85 -6.63 -11.77 2.42
N TYR A 86 -5.47 -11.63 1.77
CA TYR A 86 -4.17 -11.70 2.43
C TYR A 86 -3.79 -10.32 2.94
N LEU A 87 -3.59 -10.20 4.24
CA LEU A 87 -3.31 -8.95 4.92
C LEU A 87 -1.89 -8.92 5.47
N MET A 88 -1.24 -7.77 5.34
CA MET A 88 0.03 -7.43 5.98
C MET A 88 -0.13 -6.17 6.82
N VAL A 89 0.83 -5.89 7.69
CA VAL A 89 1.01 -4.55 8.27
C VAL A 89 2.18 -3.87 7.58
N LEU A 90 1.92 -2.72 6.97
CA LEU A 90 2.95 -1.82 6.49
C LEU A 90 3.21 -0.77 7.57
N ARG A 91 4.42 -0.75 8.08
CA ARG A 91 4.87 0.23 9.07
C ARG A 91 5.67 1.32 8.39
N THR A 92 5.23 2.55 8.54
CA THR A 92 5.83 3.75 7.93
C THR A 92 6.17 4.77 9.01
N ARG A 93 7.16 5.64 8.74
CA ARG A 93 7.44 6.80 9.59
C ARG A 93 6.45 7.92 9.28
N GLY A 94 5.74 8.39 10.29
CA GLY A 94 4.79 9.50 10.14
C GLY A 94 5.48 10.80 9.75
N ARG A 95 5.15 11.35 8.58
CA ARG A 95 5.78 12.55 8.02
C ARG A 95 5.67 13.81 8.86
N LYS A 96 4.68 13.88 9.76
CA LYS A 96 4.47 15.03 10.64
C LYS A 96 5.02 14.83 12.06
N SER A 97 4.91 13.61 12.60
CA SER A 97 5.27 13.31 13.99
C SER A 97 6.58 12.54 14.14
N GLY A 98 7.10 11.95 13.06
CA GLY A 98 8.24 11.04 13.12
C GLY A 98 7.94 9.68 13.78
N GLU A 99 6.74 9.50 14.34
CA GLU A 99 6.34 8.24 14.99
C GLU A 99 6.04 7.15 13.97
N MET A 100 6.27 5.91 14.38
CA MET A 100 5.94 4.75 13.54
C MET A 100 4.42 4.56 13.48
N ARG A 101 3.91 4.39 12.28
CA ARG A 101 2.48 4.22 11.97
C ARG A 101 2.26 2.92 11.25
N ASP A 102 1.34 2.12 11.75
CA ASP A 102 0.98 0.82 11.22
C ASP A 102 -0.29 0.91 10.37
N ALA A 103 -0.23 0.39 9.14
CA ALA A 103 -1.35 0.31 8.22
C ALA A 103 -1.57 -1.14 7.79
N PRO A 104 -2.72 -1.76 8.09
CA PRO A 104 -3.05 -3.06 7.56
C PRO A 104 -3.49 -2.91 6.09
N LEU A 105 -2.88 -3.67 5.20
CA LEU A 105 -3.08 -3.57 3.76
C LEU A 105 -3.21 -4.97 3.15
N GLY A 106 -4.02 -5.07 2.09
CA GLY A 106 -3.98 -6.21 1.19
C GLY A 106 -2.67 -6.23 0.41
N TYR A 107 -2.09 -7.40 0.23
CA TYR A 107 -0.82 -7.54 -0.49
C TYR A 107 -0.80 -8.75 -1.42
N THR A 108 0.11 -8.71 -2.36
CA THR A 108 0.54 -9.88 -3.15
C THR A 108 2.06 -9.91 -3.24
N ILE A 109 2.60 -11.07 -3.57
CA ILE A 109 4.04 -11.25 -3.83
C ILE A 109 4.16 -11.63 -5.30
N VAL A 110 4.94 -10.85 -6.05
CA VAL A 110 5.29 -11.13 -7.44
C VAL A 110 6.81 -11.05 -7.58
N GLY A 111 7.43 -12.16 -7.96
CA GLY A 111 8.88 -12.27 -7.92
C GLY A 111 9.43 -12.12 -6.50
N GLU A 112 10.35 -11.18 -6.32
CA GLU A 112 11.00 -10.90 -5.04
C GLU A 112 10.39 -9.69 -4.31
N HIS A 113 9.26 -9.15 -4.82
CA HIS A 113 8.67 -7.92 -4.33
C HIS A 113 7.29 -8.13 -3.72
N VAL A 114 7.00 -7.38 -2.68
CA VAL A 114 5.67 -7.28 -2.10
C VAL A 114 4.97 -6.06 -2.70
N TYR A 115 3.72 -6.23 -3.12
CA TYR A 115 2.92 -5.17 -3.71
C TYR A 115 1.66 -4.93 -2.89
N CYS A 116 1.29 -3.66 -2.77
CA CYS A 116 0.04 -3.22 -2.18
C CYS A 116 -0.51 -1.99 -2.90
N ILE A 117 -1.81 -1.70 -2.72
CA ILE A 117 -2.48 -0.59 -3.40
C ILE A 117 -3.14 0.35 -2.39
N ALA A 118 -3.08 1.65 -2.67
CA ALA A 118 -3.79 2.67 -1.89
C ALA A 118 -5.22 2.82 -2.43
N GLY A 119 -6.13 1.95 -1.98
CA GLY A 119 -7.52 1.91 -2.44
C GLY A 119 -8.31 3.20 -2.21
N PHE A 120 -7.92 4.03 -1.25
CA PHE A 120 -8.49 5.36 -1.05
C PHE A 120 -7.74 6.48 -1.80
N GLY A 121 -6.86 6.11 -2.74
CA GLY A 121 -6.10 7.03 -3.56
C GLY A 121 -4.92 7.69 -2.89
N ARG A 122 -4.37 8.69 -3.56
CA ARG A 122 -3.17 9.43 -3.15
C ARG A 122 -3.25 10.14 -1.79
N PRO A 123 -4.41 10.64 -1.29
CA PRO A 123 -4.49 11.28 0.02
C PRO A 123 -4.24 10.35 1.21
N THR A 124 -4.19 9.03 0.98
CA THR A 124 -3.99 8.02 2.02
C THR A 124 -2.74 8.28 2.85
N HIS A 125 -2.89 8.34 4.17
CA HIS A 125 -1.82 8.77 5.07
C HIS A 125 -0.56 7.91 5.00
N TRP A 126 -0.68 6.60 4.92
CA TRP A 126 0.47 5.72 4.82
C TRP A 126 1.23 5.92 3.49
N PHE A 127 0.50 6.16 2.39
CA PHE A 127 1.13 6.43 1.10
C PHE A 127 1.88 7.76 1.11
N GLN A 128 1.28 8.78 1.71
CA GLN A 128 1.94 10.08 1.91
C GLN A 128 3.17 9.99 2.83
N ASN A 129 3.17 9.06 3.79
CA ASN A 129 4.35 8.79 4.62
C ASN A 129 5.46 8.12 3.80
N VAL A 130 5.10 7.15 2.94
CA VAL A 130 6.04 6.49 2.01
C VAL A 130 6.69 7.49 1.05
N LEU A 131 5.92 8.45 0.52
CA LEU A 131 6.48 9.50 -0.34
C LEU A 131 7.48 10.40 0.41
N ALA A 132 7.28 10.60 1.70
CA ALA A 132 8.18 11.42 2.53
C ALA A 132 9.41 10.63 3.04
N ASP A 133 9.24 9.36 3.39
CA ASP A 133 10.32 8.44 3.79
C ASP A 133 9.97 7.05 3.24
N PRO A 134 10.69 6.57 2.20
CA PRO A 134 10.38 5.31 1.55
C PRO A 134 10.80 4.08 2.36
N ARG A 135 11.51 4.25 3.46
CA ARG A 135 11.92 3.16 4.35
C ARG A 135 10.73 2.64 5.14
N VAL A 136 10.44 1.36 4.99
CA VAL A 136 9.29 0.72 5.61
C VAL A 136 9.69 -0.59 6.29
N GLU A 137 8.84 -1.02 7.22
CA GLU A 137 8.86 -2.39 7.72
C GLU A 137 7.57 -3.08 7.28
N VAL A 138 7.72 -4.30 6.78
CA VAL A 138 6.60 -5.14 6.35
C VAL A 138 6.47 -6.32 7.30
N ILE A 139 5.27 -6.51 7.81
CA ILE A 139 4.92 -7.62 8.68
C ILE A 139 3.91 -8.49 7.94
N LEU A 140 4.38 -9.63 7.48
CA LEU A 140 3.59 -10.68 6.85
C LEU A 140 3.20 -11.73 7.89
N PRO A 141 2.20 -12.59 7.62
CA PRO A 141 2.00 -13.78 8.41
C PRO A 141 3.28 -14.63 8.49
N GLY A 142 3.83 -14.77 9.69
CA GLY A 142 5.01 -15.58 9.97
C GLY A 142 6.37 -14.97 9.66
N ARG A 143 6.46 -13.73 9.17
CA ARG A 143 7.75 -13.05 8.91
C ARG A 143 7.64 -11.53 8.91
N SER A 144 8.74 -10.86 9.20
CA SER A 144 8.86 -9.42 9.02
C SER A 144 10.21 -9.07 8.38
N PHE A 145 10.23 -7.96 7.64
CA PHE A 145 11.45 -7.47 6.99
C PHE A 145 11.41 -5.96 6.83
N SER A 146 12.58 -5.36 6.71
CA SER A 146 12.75 -3.96 6.32
C SER A 146 12.83 -3.86 4.81
N GLY A 147 12.30 -2.78 4.25
CA GLY A 147 12.29 -2.57 2.82
C GLY A 147 12.24 -1.11 2.41
N VAL A 148 12.37 -0.90 1.11
CA VAL A 148 12.16 0.39 0.45
C VAL A 148 10.90 0.28 -0.41
N ALA A 149 9.97 1.19 -0.18
CA ALA A 149 8.71 1.27 -0.89
C ALA A 149 8.78 2.30 -2.02
N GLU A 150 8.30 1.94 -3.20
CA GLU A 150 8.34 2.75 -4.41
C GLU A 150 6.97 2.71 -5.10
N GLU A 151 6.51 3.84 -5.63
CA GLU A 151 5.30 3.87 -6.47
C GLU A 151 5.58 3.24 -7.84
N VAL A 152 4.74 2.31 -8.24
CA VAL A 152 4.80 1.68 -9.57
C VAL A 152 4.01 2.52 -10.54
N VAL A 153 4.71 3.21 -11.43
CA VAL A 153 4.12 4.06 -12.48
C VAL A 153 4.10 3.38 -13.86
N ASP A 154 4.94 2.37 -14.08
CA ASP A 154 5.02 1.63 -15.33
C ASP A 154 3.71 0.87 -15.61
N PRO A 155 3.02 1.15 -16.75
CA PRO A 155 1.77 0.50 -17.10
C PRO A 155 1.89 -1.02 -17.29
N VAL A 156 3.03 -1.50 -17.77
CA VAL A 156 3.27 -2.93 -18.00
C VAL A 156 3.35 -3.67 -16.66
N GLU A 157 4.15 -3.15 -15.73
CA GLU A 157 4.26 -3.71 -14.38
C GLU A 157 2.91 -3.64 -13.66
N ARG A 158 2.20 -2.49 -13.74
CA ARG A 158 0.85 -2.35 -13.16
C ARG A 158 -0.11 -3.39 -13.72
N GLY A 159 -0.14 -3.57 -15.04
CA GLY A 159 -0.99 -4.57 -15.70
C GLY A 159 -0.70 -6.01 -15.26
N ALA A 160 0.56 -6.33 -15.04
CA ALA A 160 0.97 -7.65 -14.57
C ALA A 160 0.63 -7.90 -13.08
N VAL A 161 0.70 -6.86 -12.24
CA VAL A 161 0.57 -6.99 -10.78
C VAL A 161 -0.86 -6.82 -10.28
N LEU A 162 -1.66 -5.94 -10.88
CA LEU A 162 -3.03 -5.67 -10.41
C LEU A 162 -3.93 -6.91 -10.35
N PRO A 163 -3.99 -7.79 -11.38
CA PRO A 163 -4.84 -8.97 -11.31
C PRO A 163 -4.51 -9.91 -10.15
N PRO A 164 -3.24 -10.35 -9.93
CA PRO A 164 -2.90 -11.17 -8.77
C PRO A 164 -3.11 -10.45 -7.43
N LEU A 165 -2.89 -9.13 -7.36
CA LEU A 165 -3.14 -8.35 -6.15
C LEU A 165 -4.64 -8.35 -5.81
N LEU A 166 -5.52 -8.11 -6.77
CA LEU A 166 -6.97 -8.12 -6.52
C LEU A 166 -7.47 -9.52 -6.15
N ARG A 167 -6.90 -10.57 -6.74
CA ARG A 167 -7.21 -11.96 -6.32
C ARG A 167 -6.79 -12.20 -4.88
N SER A 168 -5.63 -11.69 -4.47
CA SER A 168 -5.15 -11.83 -3.10
C SER A 168 -5.97 -11.02 -2.08
N MET A 169 -6.68 -9.97 -2.50
CA MET A 169 -7.57 -9.19 -1.66
C MET A 169 -8.95 -9.85 -1.45
N GLY A 170 -9.26 -10.93 -2.17
CA GLY A 170 -10.52 -11.65 -2.02
C GLY A 170 -11.75 -10.79 -2.32
N VAL A 171 -12.79 -10.93 -1.50
CA VAL A 171 -14.04 -10.15 -1.66
C VAL A 171 -13.85 -8.65 -1.39
N ILE A 172 -12.81 -8.28 -0.67
CA ILE A 172 -12.51 -6.88 -0.31
C ILE A 172 -12.27 -6.04 -1.56
N ALA A 173 -11.60 -6.58 -2.58
CA ALA A 173 -11.38 -5.88 -3.85
C ALA A 173 -12.70 -5.41 -4.50
N GLY A 174 -13.72 -6.28 -4.49
CA GLY A 174 -15.05 -5.95 -5.00
C GLY A 174 -15.76 -4.89 -4.16
N MET A 175 -15.61 -4.93 -2.83
CA MET A 175 -16.21 -3.92 -1.93
C MET A 175 -15.63 -2.53 -2.18
N PHE A 176 -14.36 -2.44 -2.58
CA PHE A 176 -13.70 -1.18 -2.95
C PHE A 176 -13.86 -0.82 -4.44
N GLY A 177 -14.76 -1.48 -5.17
CA GLY A 177 -15.02 -1.15 -6.58
C GLY A 177 -13.86 -1.40 -7.55
N MET A 178 -12.81 -2.09 -7.11
CA MET A 178 -11.60 -2.35 -7.92
C MET A 178 -11.84 -3.39 -9.02
N GLY A 179 -13.04 -3.94 -9.12
CA GLY A 179 -13.40 -4.94 -10.10
C GLY A 179 -13.38 -6.37 -9.57
N ASN A 180 -13.72 -7.29 -10.46
CA ASN A 180 -13.72 -8.72 -10.16
C ASN A 180 -12.57 -9.39 -10.92
N PRO A 181 -11.48 -9.80 -10.26
CA PRO A 181 -10.29 -10.33 -10.91
C PRO A 181 -10.48 -11.70 -11.58
N TRP A 182 -11.65 -12.31 -11.42
CA TRP A 182 -12.03 -13.57 -12.08
C TRP A 182 -12.92 -13.36 -13.32
N ARG A 183 -13.49 -12.16 -13.50
CA ARG A 183 -14.42 -11.82 -14.60
C ARG A 183 -13.89 -10.69 -15.48
N ASP A 184 -13.25 -9.72 -14.86
CA ASP A 184 -12.76 -8.52 -15.56
C ASP A 184 -11.40 -8.81 -16.22
N GLY A 185 -11.24 -8.37 -17.46
CA GLY A 185 -9.94 -8.43 -18.13
C GLY A 185 -8.92 -7.45 -17.53
N PRO A 186 -7.62 -7.62 -17.83
CA PRO A 186 -6.56 -6.77 -17.30
C PRO A 186 -6.77 -5.26 -17.54
N GLU A 187 -7.29 -4.90 -18.71
CA GLU A 187 -7.57 -3.51 -19.09
C GLU A 187 -8.68 -2.90 -18.24
N ALA A 188 -9.79 -3.64 -18.03
CA ALA A 188 -10.89 -3.20 -17.19
C ALA A 188 -10.45 -3.04 -15.71
N ILE A 189 -9.57 -3.91 -15.23
CA ILE A 189 -8.96 -3.82 -13.90
C ILE A 189 -8.07 -2.57 -13.83
N ALA A 190 -7.23 -2.34 -14.82
CA ALA A 190 -6.35 -1.17 -14.88
C ALA A 190 -7.16 0.13 -14.81
N GLN A 191 -8.25 0.22 -15.58
CA GLN A 191 -9.15 1.36 -15.58
C GLN A 191 -9.85 1.56 -14.23
N LYS A 192 -10.35 0.48 -13.60
CA LYS A 192 -10.98 0.55 -12.28
C LYS A 192 -10.00 0.89 -11.14
N CYS A 193 -8.71 0.66 -11.34
CA CYS A 193 -7.66 1.01 -10.40
C CYS A 193 -6.91 2.29 -10.79
N GLU A 194 -7.42 3.03 -11.77
CA GLU A 194 -6.88 4.33 -12.15
C GLU A 194 -6.97 5.31 -10.97
N GLY A 195 -5.94 6.12 -10.77
CA GLY A 195 -5.86 7.03 -9.62
C GLY A 195 -5.50 6.37 -8.29
N MET A 196 -5.46 5.04 -8.21
CA MET A 196 -5.00 4.30 -7.02
C MET A 196 -3.50 4.01 -7.12
N PRO A 197 -2.66 4.58 -6.24
CA PRO A 197 -1.23 4.27 -6.22
C PRO A 197 -0.97 2.78 -5.93
N LEU A 198 -0.24 2.13 -6.84
CA LEU A 198 0.33 0.81 -6.60
C LEU A 198 1.74 0.99 -6.05
N VAL A 199 2.05 0.31 -4.96
CA VAL A 199 3.34 0.41 -4.28
C VAL A 199 4.03 -0.94 -4.29
N ARG A 200 5.28 -0.94 -4.72
CA ARG A 200 6.22 -2.06 -4.65
C ARG A 200 7.11 -1.87 -3.43
N VAL A 201 7.29 -2.93 -2.65
CA VAL A 201 8.26 -2.96 -1.56
C VAL A 201 9.35 -3.97 -1.88
N ARG A 202 10.58 -3.48 -1.96
CA ARG A 202 11.79 -4.28 -2.13
C ARG A 202 12.40 -4.52 -0.77
N ALA A 203 12.59 -5.79 -0.39
CA ALA A 203 13.23 -6.15 0.86
C ALA A 203 14.70 -5.73 0.88
N THR A 204 15.16 -5.15 1.98
CA THR A 204 16.54 -4.71 2.20
C THR A 204 17.22 -5.42 3.36
N GLY A 205 16.47 -6.10 4.22
CA GLY A 205 17.02 -6.80 5.37
C GLY A 205 15.94 -7.28 6.34
N LEU A 206 16.35 -7.74 7.49
CA LEU A 206 15.45 -8.10 8.58
C LEU A 206 14.83 -6.83 9.18
N ALA A 207 13.60 -6.92 9.69
CA ALA A 207 12.98 -5.83 10.41
C ALA A 207 13.70 -5.54 11.72
N ALA A 208 13.86 -4.24 12.03
CA ALA A 208 14.57 -3.79 13.23
C ALA A 208 13.70 -3.84 14.51
N GLY A 209 12.40 -4.10 14.40
CA GLY A 209 11.46 -4.04 15.51
C GLY A 209 11.33 -5.35 16.29
N PRO A 210 10.83 -5.30 17.52
CA PRO A 210 10.56 -6.47 18.37
C PRO A 210 9.29 -7.18 17.89
N MET A 211 9.20 -7.48 16.60
CA MET A 211 8.02 -8.07 16.01
C MET A 211 8.19 -9.59 15.94
N ASP A 212 7.35 -10.27 16.65
CA ASP A 212 7.13 -11.70 16.50
C ASP A 212 5.81 -11.91 15.75
N PRO A 213 5.82 -12.09 14.40
CA PRO A 213 4.60 -12.30 13.64
C PRO A 213 3.88 -13.61 13.97
N GLY A 214 4.59 -14.59 14.53
CA GLY A 214 4.02 -15.79 15.11
C GLY A 214 3.44 -15.52 16.49
N GLY A 215 3.93 -14.49 17.15
CA GLY A 215 3.44 -13.86 18.35
C GLY A 215 3.05 -14.81 19.49
N ARG A 216 2.23 -14.30 20.37
CA ARG A 216 1.68 -15.04 21.50
C ARG A 216 0.40 -15.83 21.16
N PHE A 217 -0.02 -15.81 19.89
CA PHE A 217 -1.29 -16.42 19.49
C PHE A 217 -1.31 -17.94 19.69
N TRP A 218 -0.16 -18.61 19.69
CA TRP A 218 -0.06 -20.05 19.99
C TRP A 218 -0.66 -20.43 21.35
N VAL A 219 -0.74 -19.48 22.27
CA VAL A 219 -1.35 -19.70 23.60
C VAL A 219 -2.84 -20.01 23.47
N VAL A 220 -3.55 -19.43 22.50
CA VAL A 220 -5.00 -19.61 22.33
C VAL A 220 -5.35 -21.06 21.95
N PRO A 221 -4.79 -21.66 20.89
CA PRO A 221 -5.07 -23.06 20.56
C PRO A 221 -4.56 -24.03 21.65
N LEU A 222 -3.48 -23.70 22.34
CA LEU A 222 -3.00 -24.51 23.46
C LEU A 222 -4.00 -24.49 24.63
N ALA A 223 -4.48 -23.30 25.03
CA ALA A 223 -5.49 -23.16 26.07
C ALA A 223 -6.80 -23.85 25.69
N ALA A 224 -7.25 -23.70 24.45
CA ALA A 224 -8.45 -24.36 23.94
C ALA A 224 -8.28 -25.89 23.95
N SER A 225 -7.12 -26.40 23.54
CA SER A 225 -6.81 -27.83 23.56
C SER A 225 -6.78 -28.38 24.97
N ALA A 226 -6.18 -27.64 25.91
CA ALA A 226 -6.17 -28.00 27.34
C ALA A 226 -7.59 -28.01 27.91
N ALA A 227 -8.42 -27.03 27.63
CA ALA A 227 -9.81 -26.97 28.05
C ALA A 227 -10.64 -28.14 27.52
N LEU A 228 -10.46 -28.48 26.23
CA LEU A 228 -11.08 -29.64 25.60
C LEU A 228 -10.65 -30.96 26.27
N ALA A 229 -9.37 -31.11 26.56
CA ALA A 229 -8.84 -32.30 27.24
C ALA A 229 -9.43 -32.44 28.64
N VAL A 230 -9.48 -31.35 29.42
CA VAL A 230 -10.11 -31.35 30.75
C VAL A 230 -11.59 -31.69 30.68
N TRP A 231 -12.31 -31.10 29.74
CA TRP A 231 -13.73 -31.39 29.52
C TRP A 231 -13.95 -32.87 29.14
N TRP A 232 -13.12 -33.45 28.26
CA TRP A 232 -13.21 -34.84 27.87
C TRP A 232 -12.91 -35.81 29.05
N LEU A 233 -11.90 -35.50 29.86
CA LEU A 233 -11.57 -36.26 31.06
C LEU A 233 -12.70 -36.26 32.08
N LYS A 234 -13.37 -35.09 32.26
CA LYS A 234 -14.54 -34.98 33.17
C LYS A 234 -15.77 -35.72 32.67
N ARG A 235 -15.88 -35.98 31.36
CA ARG A 235 -17.01 -36.72 30.75
C ARG A 235 -16.83 -38.23 30.74
N LYS A 236 -15.64 -38.76 31.07
CA LYS A 236 -15.49 -40.20 31.18
C LYS A 236 -16.41 -40.72 32.31
N PRO A 237 -17.34 -41.67 31.99
CA PRO A 237 -18.20 -42.24 33.01
C PRO A 237 -17.30 -42.93 34.05
N LYS A 238 -17.55 -42.65 35.34
CA LYS A 238 -16.97 -43.42 36.44
C LYS A 238 -17.41 -44.88 36.22
N ARG A 239 -16.48 -45.75 35.86
CA ARG A 239 -16.69 -47.19 35.90
C ARG A 239 -16.77 -47.66 37.34
#